data_3d718d40610ae36dcc4b5084a25a8859
#
_entry.id   3d718d40610ae36dcc4b5084a25a8859
#
_cell.length_a   1.000
_cell.length_b   1.000
_cell.length_c   1.000
_cell.angle_alpha   90.00
_cell.angle_beta   90.00
_cell.angle_gamma   90.00
#
_symmetry.space_group_name_H-M   'P 1'
#
loop_
_entity.id
_entity.type
_entity.pdbx_description
1 polymer ?
#
loop_
_entity_poly.entity_id
_entity_poly.type
_entity_poly.pdbx_seq_one_letter_code
_entity_poly.pdbx_strand_id
1 'polypeptide(L)'
;MKRKYTIYGMMALVVLAFSSCQLGKHYARPELNLPQQLDSTEQDTLSIADRQWWELYTDTTLQALIERTLEYNKDMKIAAARVKELAAMKRIDFANLFPQVSGKLYADKEAENYGGDNYDSDRSYEAKAIVSWEVDLWGNLRWAKDKSMADFLGSIEAQRALKMSLVAEVAQAYFELVALDNELAIVRQTLNARKEGVRLAKLRFEGGLTSETSYQQAQVELARTATLVPDLERKISIKENDIAFLAGDYPQKIARSVLPEEVKLPESLPVGLPSTLLERRPDVRQ
;
A
#
# COMPACT_ATOMS: atom_id res chain seq x y z
N MET A 1 -59.80 16.00 -34.88
CA MET A 1 -58.38 16.47 -34.86
C MET A 1 -57.88 16.88 -33.48
N LYS A 2 -58.62 17.67 -32.68
CA LYS A 2 -58.19 18.15 -31.33
C LYS A 2 -57.70 17.06 -30.35
N ARG A 3 -58.33 15.88 -30.35
CA ARG A 3 -57.97 14.74 -29.42
C ARG A 3 -56.61 14.12 -29.71
N LYS A 4 -56.13 14.16 -30.94
CA LYS A 4 -54.78 13.67 -31.30
C LYS A 4 -53.67 14.63 -30.81
N TYR A 5 -53.89 15.93 -30.88
CA TYR A 5 -52.93 16.91 -30.38
C TYR A 5 -52.82 16.92 -28.87
N THR A 6 -53.91 16.62 -28.12
CA THR A 6 -53.89 16.46 -26.67
C THR A 6 -53.09 15.20 -26.26
N ILE A 7 -53.20 14.10 -26.99
CA ILE A 7 -52.43 12.88 -26.74
C ILE A 7 -50.95 13.12 -27.02
N TYR A 8 -50.60 13.80 -28.13
CA TYR A 8 -49.21 14.15 -28.43
C TYR A 8 -48.64 15.17 -27.44
N GLY A 9 -49.40 16.14 -26.97
CA GLY A 9 -49.00 17.07 -25.93
C GLY A 9 -48.76 16.39 -24.59
N MET A 10 -49.63 15.44 -24.22
CA MET A 10 -49.47 14.65 -22.99
C MET A 10 -48.30 13.71 -23.07
N MET A 11 -48.04 13.09 -24.23
CA MET A 11 -46.89 12.26 -24.50
C MET A 11 -45.55 13.03 -24.48
N ALA A 12 -45.55 14.24 -25.06
CA ALA A 12 -44.40 15.17 -25.00
C ALA A 12 -44.13 15.64 -23.56
N LEU A 13 -45.16 15.90 -22.77
CA LEU A 13 -45.04 16.29 -21.36
C LEU A 13 -44.54 15.15 -20.49
N VAL A 14 -44.96 13.92 -20.79
CA VAL A 14 -44.42 12.70 -20.14
C VAL A 14 -42.96 12.49 -20.53
N VAL A 15 -42.55 12.68 -21.77
CA VAL A 15 -41.16 12.59 -22.24
C VAL A 15 -40.28 13.66 -21.59
N LEU A 16 -40.78 14.88 -21.42
CA LEU A 16 -40.09 15.97 -20.70
C LEU A 16 -39.99 15.72 -19.20
N ALA A 17 -40.95 15.03 -18.57
CA ALA A 17 -40.88 14.62 -17.17
C ALA A 17 -39.87 13.52 -16.93
N PHE A 18 -39.52 12.74 -17.96
CA PHE A 18 -38.45 11.73 -17.93
C PHE A 18 -37.05 12.29 -18.16
N SER A 19 -36.87 13.60 -18.44
CA SER A 19 -35.56 14.25 -18.29
C SER A 19 -35.24 14.33 -16.81
N SER A 20 -34.91 13.20 -16.25
CA SER A 20 -34.64 12.91 -14.84
C SER A 20 -33.54 13.83 -14.32
N CYS A 21 -33.91 14.82 -13.55
CA CYS A 21 -32.94 15.60 -12.77
C CYS A 21 -32.32 14.71 -11.72
N GLN A 22 -31.04 14.41 -11.87
CA GLN A 22 -30.26 13.80 -10.81
C GLN A 22 -30.17 14.81 -9.66
N LEU A 23 -30.90 14.56 -8.56
CA LEU A 23 -30.90 15.43 -7.40
C LEU A 23 -29.58 15.27 -6.64
N GLY A 24 -28.83 16.37 -6.50
CA GLY A 24 -27.56 16.40 -5.79
C GLY A 24 -26.55 17.35 -6.44
N LYS A 25 -25.47 17.62 -5.71
CA LYS A 25 -24.34 18.40 -6.23
C LYS A 25 -23.32 17.46 -6.87
N HIS A 26 -23.00 17.69 -8.13
CA HIS A 26 -21.87 17.03 -8.77
C HIS A 26 -20.56 17.46 -8.11
N TYR A 27 -19.62 16.53 -8.04
CA TYR A 27 -18.27 16.84 -7.55
C TYR A 27 -17.63 17.90 -8.46
N ALA A 28 -17.15 18.96 -7.85
CA ALA A 28 -16.29 19.94 -8.49
C ALA A 28 -14.95 19.96 -7.75
N ARG A 29 -13.85 19.84 -8.48
CA ARG A 29 -12.51 19.93 -7.90
C ARG A 29 -12.35 21.29 -7.23
N PRO A 30 -11.95 21.35 -5.94
CA PRO A 30 -11.72 22.62 -5.26
C PRO A 30 -10.55 23.37 -5.90
N GLU A 31 -10.68 24.68 -6.05
CA GLU A 31 -9.57 25.54 -6.44
C GLU A 31 -8.64 25.71 -5.22
N LEU A 32 -7.39 25.31 -5.39
CA LEU A 32 -6.37 25.43 -4.36
C LEU A 32 -5.44 26.60 -4.69
N ASN A 33 -5.32 27.57 -3.78
CA ASN A 33 -4.31 28.62 -3.87
C ASN A 33 -2.95 28.04 -3.49
N LEU A 34 -2.22 27.51 -4.47
CA LEU A 34 -0.88 26.99 -4.27
C LEU A 34 0.15 28.09 -4.42
N PRO A 35 1.24 28.06 -3.63
CA PRO A 35 2.37 28.92 -3.88
C PRO A 35 2.94 28.62 -5.26
N GLN A 36 3.33 29.67 -5.98
CA GLN A 36 3.90 29.52 -7.33
C GLN A 36 5.28 28.86 -7.32
N GLN A 37 5.99 28.92 -6.19
CA GLN A 37 7.31 28.32 -6.02
C GLN A 37 7.42 27.72 -4.60
N LEU A 38 8.06 26.56 -4.50
CA LEU A 38 8.63 26.07 -3.27
C LEU A 38 9.99 26.76 -3.09
N ASP A 39 10.50 26.89 -1.88
CA ASP A 39 11.70 27.64 -1.43
C ASP A 39 13.01 27.35 -2.19
N SER A 40 12.96 26.77 -3.37
CA SER A 40 14.12 26.47 -4.21
C SER A 40 14.41 27.63 -5.17
N THR A 41 15.63 28.10 -5.13
CA THR A 41 16.19 29.25 -5.89
C THR A 41 16.29 28.99 -7.40
N GLU A 42 16.03 27.79 -7.88
CA GLU A 42 16.09 27.43 -9.30
C GLU A 42 14.74 26.94 -9.79
N GLN A 43 14.27 27.54 -10.89
CA GLN A 43 13.12 27.08 -11.67
C GLN A 43 13.47 25.76 -12.40
N ASP A 44 13.68 24.70 -11.63
CA ASP A 44 13.87 23.40 -12.23
C ASP A 44 12.49 22.84 -12.60
N THR A 45 12.22 22.74 -13.89
CA THR A 45 11.00 22.13 -14.43
C THR A 45 11.04 20.60 -14.28
N LEU A 46 12.20 20.05 -14.01
CA LEU A 46 12.40 18.63 -13.74
C LEU A 46 12.14 18.34 -12.25
N SER A 47 11.45 17.28 -11.97
CA SER A 47 11.20 16.81 -10.61
C SER A 47 11.86 15.45 -10.40
N ILE A 48 12.38 15.21 -9.20
CA ILE A 48 12.81 13.85 -8.79
C ILE A 48 11.68 12.83 -8.95
N ALA A 49 10.42 13.29 -8.86
CA ALA A 49 9.24 12.47 -9.09
C ALA A 49 9.07 11.97 -10.55
N ASP A 50 9.84 12.53 -11.51
CA ASP A 50 9.88 12.04 -12.89
C ASP A 50 10.77 10.81 -13.05
N ARG A 51 11.71 10.59 -12.11
CA ARG A 51 12.61 9.44 -12.14
C ARG A 51 11.92 8.20 -11.62
N GLN A 52 12.26 7.09 -12.24
CA GLN A 52 11.81 5.78 -11.75
C GLN A 52 12.70 5.36 -10.55
N TRP A 53 12.14 4.59 -9.63
CA TRP A 53 12.87 4.19 -8.41
C TRP A 53 14.17 3.42 -8.71
N TRP A 54 14.26 2.66 -9.82
CA TRP A 54 15.48 1.95 -10.23
C TRP A 54 16.56 2.86 -10.79
N GLU A 55 16.22 4.09 -11.17
CA GLU A 55 17.20 5.14 -11.53
C GLU A 55 17.78 5.83 -10.29
N LEU A 56 17.01 5.83 -9.20
CA LEU A 56 17.43 6.40 -7.91
C LEU A 56 18.30 5.42 -7.14
N TYR A 57 17.92 4.15 -7.11
CA TYR A 57 18.61 3.09 -6.40
C TYR A 57 19.41 2.24 -7.40
N THR A 58 20.71 2.52 -7.53
CA THR A 58 21.59 1.85 -8.51
C THR A 58 22.15 0.52 -8.02
N ASP A 59 21.98 0.20 -6.72
CA ASP A 59 22.39 -1.08 -6.13
C ASP A 59 21.50 -2.22 -6.63
N THR A 60 22.08 -3.16 -7.36
CA THR A 60 21.36 -4.29 -7.96
C THR A 60 20.76 -5.25 -6.91
N THR A 61 21.39 -5.36 -5.75
CA THR A 61 20.87 -6.18 -4.64
C THR A 61 19.61 -5.54 -4.04
N LEU A 62 19.65 -4.22 -3.84
CA LEU A 62 18.49 -3.47 -3.40
C LEU A 62 17.37 -3.50 -4.44
N GLN A 63 17.68 -3.34 -5.72
CA GLN A 63 16.70 -3.45 -6.79
C GLN A 63 15.99 -4.80 -6.78
N ALA A 64 16.73 -5.89 -6.68
CA ALA A 64 16.16 -7.24 -6.60
C ALA A 64 15.25 -7.43 -5.36
N LEU A 65 15.62 -6.86 -4.21
CA LEU A 65 14.79 -6.88 -3.00
C LEU A 65 13.49 -6.09 -3.18
N ILE A 66 13.56 -4.91 -3.79
CA ILE A 66 12.39 -4.09 -4.09
C ILE A 66 11.45 -4.82 -5.06
N GLU A 67 11.96 -5.36 -6.17
CA GLU A 67 11.17 -6.13 -7.14
C GLU A 67 10.48 -7.30 -6.46
N ARG A 68 11.22 -8.08 -5.66
CA ARG A 68 10.68 -9.19 -4.90
C ARG A 68 9.57 -8.77 -3.93
N THR A 69 9.78 -7.63 -3.23
CA THR A 69 8.77 -7.06 -2.33
C THR A 69 7.50 -6.70 -3.11
N LEU A 70 7.62 -6.01 -4.22
CA LEU A 70 6.47 -5.60 -5.03
C LEU A 70 5.67 -6.80 -5.58
N GLU A 71 6.32 -7.94 -5.79
CA GLU A 71 5.67 -9.16 -6.29
C GLU A 71 5.06 -10.02 -5.18
N TYR A 72 5.76 -10.18 -4.06
CA TYR A 72 5.39 -11.18 -3.04
C TYR A 72 4.84 -10.59 -1.74
N ASN A 73 4.99 -9.29 -1.49
CA ASN A 73 4.48 -8.64 -0.29
C ASN A 73 2.97 -8.88 -0.11
N LYS A 74 2.55 -9.18 1.11
CA LYS A 74 1.16 -9.54 1.41
C LYS A 74 0.21 -8.35 1.29
N ASP A 75 0.65 -7.17 1.69
CA ASP A 75 -0.17 -5.95 1.62
C ASP A 75 -0.40 -5.54 0.17
N MET A 76 0.59 -5.72 -0.72
CA MET A 76 0.40 -5.54 -2.18
C MET A 76 -0.65 -6.49 -2.73
N LYS A 77 -0.67 -7.75 -2.29
CA LYS A 77 -1.68 -8.74 -2.71
C LYS A 77 -3.07 -8.37 -2.18
N ILE A 78 -3.16 -7.90 -0.94
CA ILE A 78 -4.41 -7.39 -0.34
C ILE A 78 -4.91 -6.18 -1.13
N ALA A 79 -4.05 -5.20 -1.42
CA ALA A 79 -4.41 -4.02 -2.20
C ALA A 79 -4.89 -4.39 -3.61
N ALA A 80 -4.21 -5.34 -4.28
CA ALA A 80 -4.63 -5.84 -5.59
C ALA A 80 -5.99 -6.57 -5.54
N ALA A 81 -6.26 -7.33 -4.48
CA ALA A 81 -7.56 -7.96 -4.26
C ALA A 81 -8.66 -6.92 -4.01
N ARG A 82 -8.37 -5.85 -3.25
CA ARG A 82 -9.30 -4.75 -3.01
C ARG A 82 -9.68 -4.01 -4.29
N VAL A 83 -8.73 -3.76 -5.18
CA VAL A 83 -9.01 -3.16 -6.50
C VAL A 83 -9.97 -4.06 -7.30
N LYS A 84 -9.76 -5.39 -7.29
CA LYS A 84 -10.66 -6.34 -7.97
C LYS A 84 -12.05 -6.37 -7.35
N GLU A 85 -12.15 -6.33 -6.02
CA GLU A 85 -13.40 -6.26 -5.28
C GLU A 85 -14.21 -5.02 -5.68
N LEU A 86 -13.59 -3.84 -5.63
CA LEU A 86 -14.27 -2.58 -5.99
C LEU A 86 -14.60 -2.49 -7.49
N ALA A 87 -13.81 -3.13 -8.35
CA ALA A 87 -14.16 -3.30 -9.77
C ALA A 87 -15.41 -4.17 -9.95
N ALA A 88 -15.61 -5.19 -9.11
CA ALA A 88 -16.81 -6.01 -9.13
C ALA A 88 -18.02 -5.25 -8.58
N MET A 89 -17.86 -4.51 -7.46
CA MET A 89 -18.91 -3.64 -6.90
C MET A 89 -19.40 -2.62 -7.92
N LYS A 90 -18.48 -1.94 -8.61
CA LYS A 90 -18.83 -1.02 -9.71
C LYS A 90 -19.70 -1.68 -10.79
N ARG A 91 -19.42 -2.95 -11.12
CA ARG A 91 -20.24 -3.69 -12.11
C ARG A 91 -21.63 -4.00 -11.56
N ILE A 92 -21.75 -4.32 -10.28
CA ILE A 92 -23.03 -4.57 -9.60
C ILE A 92 -23.88 -3.31 -9.63
N ASP A 93 -23.33 -2.16 -9.20
CA ASP A 93 -24.06 -0.90 -9.18
C ASP A 93 -24.45 -0.44 -10.58
N PHE A 94 -23.60 -0.70 -11.57
CA PHE A 94 -23.96 -0.48 -12.97
C PHE A 94 -25.10 -1.40 -13.45
N ALA A 95 -25.09 -2.69 -13.05
CA ALA A 95 -26.13 -3.65 -13.44
C ALA A 95 -27.50 -3.30 -12.84
N ASN A 96 -27.54 -2.65 -11.66
CA ASN A 96 -28.78 -2.23 -11.01
C ASN A 96 -29.56 -1.17 -11.81
N LEU A 97 -28.93 -0.51 -12.79
CA LEU A 97 -29.63 0.41 -13.71
C LEU A 97 -30.52 -0.30 -14.73
N PHE A 98 -30.37 -1.60 -14.91
CA PHE A 98 -31.05 -2.39 -15.93
C PHE A 98 -32.08 -3.35 -15.33
N PRO A 99 -33.11 -3.73 -16.10
CA PRO A 99 -34.03 -4.79 -15.66
C PRO A 99 -33.29 -6.08 -15.32
N GLN A 100 -33.66 -6.67 -14.18
CA GLN A 100 -33.12 -7.96 -13.72
C GLN A 100 -34.13 -9.06 -14.01
N VAL A 101 -33.63 -10.15 -14.59
CA VAL A 101 -34.43 -11.34 -14.88
C VAL A 101 -33.93 -12.48 -14.01
N SER A 102 -34.84 -13.06 -13.22
CA SER A 102 -34.56 -14.22 -12.38
C SER A 102 -35.51 -15.37 -12.69
N GLY A 103 -35.01 -16.60 -12.64
CA GLY A 103 -35.79 -17.82 -12.77
C GLY A 103 -35.78 -18.59 -11.45
N LYS A 104 -36.93 -19.13 -11.06
CA LYS A 104 -37.04 -20.02 -9.91
C LYS A 104 -37.72 -21.32 -10.34
N LEU A 105 -37.13 -22.45 -9.99
CA LEU A 105 -37.66 -23.77 -10.15
C LEU A 105 -37.82 -24.38 -8.78
N TYR A 106 -39.04 -24.82 -8.48
CA TYR A 106 -39.34 -25.51 -7.22
C TYR A 106 -39.85 -26.90 -7.55
N ALA A 107 -39.39 -27.86 -6.77
CA ALA A 107 -39.96 -29.18 -6.71
C ALA A 107 -40.19 -29.47 -5.22
N ASP A 108 -41.42 -29.59 -4.84
CA ASP A 108 -41.80 -29.85 -3.45
C ASP A 108 -42.61 -31.13 -3.35
N LYS A 109 -42.39 -31.85 -2.27
CA LYS A 109 -43.21 -33.03 -1.91
C LYS A 109 -43.71 -32.85 -0.48
N GLU A 110 -44.96 -32.51 -0.36
CA GLU A 110 -45.63 -32.43 0.92
C GLU A 110 -46.27 -33.76 1.25
N ALA A 111 -46.14 -34.21 2.50
CA ALA A 111 -46.71 -35.43 2.97
C ALA A 111 -47.40 -35.13 4.30
N GLU A 112 -48.72 -35.22 4.32
CA GLU A 112 -49.51 -35.02 5.51
C GLU A 112 -50.11 -36.31 6.00
N ASN A 113 -50.04 -36.54 7.32
CA ASN A 113 -50.68 -37.69 7.97
C ASN A 113 -51.84 -37.16 8.85
N TYR A 114 -53.04 -37.38 8.39
CA TYR A 114 -54.28 -36.97 9.10
C TYR A 114 -54.72 -37.96 10.18
N GLY A 115 -53.89 -38.92 10.56
CA GLY A 115 -54.14 -39.93 11.56
C GLY A 115 -54.73 -41.22 10.99
N GLY A 116 -54.30 -42.39 11.50
CA GLY A 116 -54.61 -43.71 10.96
C GLY A 116 -53.83 -44.05 9.68
N ASP A 117 -54.42 -44.84 8.82
CA ASP A 117 -53.81 -45.26 7.53
C ASP A 117 -53.97 -44.24 6.38
N ASN A 118 -54.48 -43.04 6.70
CA ASN A 118 -54.65 -41.96 5.71
C ASN A 118 -53.37 -41.14 5.57
N TYR A 119 -52.53 -41.55 4.64
CA TYR A 119 -51.33 -40.84 4.20
C TYR A 119 -51.61 -40.25 2.81
N ASP A 120 -51.61 -38.92 2.75
CA ASP A 120 -51.68 -38.18 1.49
C ASP A 120 -50.35 -37.54 1.17
N SER A 121 -49.91 -37.71 -0.08
CA SER A 121 -48.64 -37.09 -0.55
C SER A 121 -48.85 -36.40 -1.89
N ASP A 122 -48.69 -35.09 -1.86
CA ASP A 122 -48.76 -34.25 -3.04
C ASP A 122 -47.34 -33.87 -3.53
N ARG A 123 -47.18 -33.73 -4.81
CA ARG A 123 -45.95 -33.27 -5.45
C ARG A 123 -46.28 -32.05 -6.29
N SER A 124 -45.66 -30.94 -5.96
CA SER A 124 -45.77 -29.71 -6.73
C SER A 124 -44.50 -29.39 -7.48
N TYR A 125 -44.66 -28.91 -8.68
CA TYR A 125 -43.58 -28.43 -9.53
C TYR A 125 -43.94 -27.02 -9.97
N GLU A 126 -43.10 -26.07 -9.69
CA GLU A 126 -43.34 -24.68 -10.06
C GLU A 126 -42.12 -24.10 -10.81
N ALA A 127 -42.41 -23.47 -11.95
CA ALA A 127 -41.40 -22.70 -12.69
C ALA A 127 -41.87 -21.23 -12.78
N LYS A 128 -41.06 -20.30 -12.26
CA LYS A 128 -41.36 -18.87 -12.31
C LYS A 128 -40.23 -18.12 -13.01
N ALA A 129 -40.58 -17.23 -13.95
CA ALA A 129 -39.69 -16.19 -14.45
C ALA A 129 -40.15 -14.84 -13.88
N ILE A 130 -39.26 -14.11 -13.27
CA ILE A 130 -39.55 -12.81 -12.61
C ILE A 130 -38.67 -11.76 -13.28
N VAL A 131 -39.28 -10.69 -13.77
CA VAL A 131 -38.60 -9.49 -14.26
C VAL A 131 -38.83 -8.37 -13.24
N SER A 132 -37.76 -7.80 -12.72
CA SER A 132 -37.82 -6.66 -11.80
C SER A 132 -36.95 -5.52 -12.33
N TRP A 133 -37.45 -4.30 -12.26
CA TRP A 133 -36.71 -3.12 -12.63
C TRP A 133 -37.12 -1.94 -11.73
N GLU A 134 -36.10 -1.28 -11.18
CA GLU A 134 -36.25 -0.04 -10.42
C GLU A 134 -35.96 1.13 -11.33
N VAL A 135 -37.00 1.94 -11.60
CA VAL A 135 -36.85 3.15 -12.44
C VAL A 135 -36.22 4.26 -11.59
N ASP A 136 -35.03 4.69 -11.96
CA ASP A 136 -34.25 5.68 -11.21
C ASP A 136 -34.74 7.13 -11.50
N LEU A 137 -35.89 7.49 -10.93
CA LEU A 137 -36.49 8.82 -11.14
C LEU A 137 -35.69 9.95 -10.50
N TRP A 138 -35.07 9.69 -9.36
CA TRP A 138 -34.37 10.70 -8.56
C TRP A 138 -32.85 10.63 -8.68
N GLY A 139 -32.33 9.66 -9.42
CA GLY A 139 -30.90 9.50 -9.66
C GLY A 139 -30.14 8.75 -8.56
N ASN A 140 -30.84 8.02 -7.68
CA ASN A 140 -30.20 7.25 -6.60
C ASN A 140 -29.25 6.16 -7.15
N LEU A 141 -29.71 5.38 -8.13
CA LEU A 141 -28.89 4.32 -8.74
C LEU A 141 -27.72 4.91 -9.55
N ARG A 142 -27.93 6.05 -10.22
CA ARG A 142 -26.85 6.77 -10.92
C ARG A 142 -25.81 7.29 -9.94
N TRP A 143 -26.21 7.85 -8.79
CA TRP A 143 -25.29 8.27 -7.73
C TRP A 143 -24.54 7.08 -7.13
N ALA A 144 -25.20 5.95 -6.91
CA ALA A 144 -24.54 4.71 -6.43
C ALA A 144 -23.46 4.24 -7.42
N LYS A 145 -23.78 4.22 -8.72
CA LYS A 145 -22.82 3.89 -9.79
C LYS A 145 -21.65 4.88 -9.81
N ASP A 146 -21.89 6.19 -9.69
CA ASP A 146 -20.83 7.21 -9.72
C ASP A 146 -19.95 7.10 -8.47
N LYS A 147 -20.55 6.83 -7.30
CA LYS A 147 -19.83 6.55 -6.06
C LYS A 147 -18.93 5.33 -6.20
N SER A 148 -19.45 4.19 -6.66
CA SER A 148 -18.67 2.97 -6.82
C SER A 148 -17.55 3.09 -7.86
N MET A 149 -17.75 3.97 -8.87
CA MET A 149 -16.68 4.32 -9.81
C MET A 149 -15.58 5.13 -9.13
N ALA A 150 -15.93 6.11 -8.29
CA ALA A 150 -14.96 6.88 -7.51
C ALA A 150 -14.20 6.00 -6.53
N ASP A 151 -14.89 5.13 -5.79
CA ASP A 151 -14.28 4.16 -4.86
C ASP A 151 -13.29 3.23 -5.59
N PHE A 152 -13.64 2.76 -6.78
CA PHE A 152 -12.74 1.95 -7.62
C PHE A 152 -11.49 2.73 -8.05
N LEU A 153 -11.64 3.96 -8.53
CA LEU A 153 -10.51 4.81 -8.93
C LEU A 153 -9.62 5.16 -7.74
N GLY A 154 -10.23 5.50 -6.60
CA GLY A 154 -9.51 5.73 -5.35
C GLY A 154 -8.68 4.51 -4.91
N SER A 155 -9.20 3.30 -5.08
CA SER A 155 -8.46 2.08 -4.74
C SER A 155 -7.21 1.85 -5.61
N ILE A 156 -7.24 2.28 -6.87
CA ILE A 156 -6.07 2.24 -7.75
C ILE A 156 -4.99 3.20 -7.25
N GLU A 157 -5.39 4.41 -6.84
CA GLU A 157 -4.44 5.39 -6.30
C GLU A 157 -3.89 4.93 -4.93
N ALA A 158 -4.73 4.32 -4.08
CA ALA A 158 -4.29 3.71 -2.82
C ALA A 158 -3.25 2.59 -3.05
N GLN A 159 -3.44 1.74 -4.06
CA GLN A 159 -2.46 0.72 -4.42
C GLN A 159 -1.14 1.34 -4.90
N ARG A 160 -1.19 2.45 -5.65
CA ARG A 160 0.01 3.20 -6.07
C ARG A 160 0.75 3.81 -4.88
N ALA A 161 0.00 4.41 -3.93
CA ALA A 161 0.57 4.95 -2.69
C ALA A 161 1.30 3.86 -1.89
N LEU A 162 0.65 2.71 -1.71
CA LEU A 162 1.27 1.56 -1.04
C LEU A 162 2.56 1.10 -1.73
N LYS A 163 2.55 1.01 -3.08
CA LYS A 163 3.75 0.66 -3.85
C LYS A 163 4.90 1.61 -3.56
N MET A 164 4.65 2.92 -3.55
CA MET A 164 5.68 3.93 -3.26
C MET A 164 6.21 3.79 -1.82
N SER A 165 5.33 3.58 -0.86
CA SER A 165 5.70 3.39 0.54
C SER A 165 6.58 2.15 0.74
N LEU A 166 6.21 1.02 0.13
CA LEU A 166 6.99 -0.23 0.23
C LEU A 166 8.38 -0.10 -0.40
N VAL A 167 8.50 0.59 -1.55
CA VAL A 167 9.81 0.87 -2.15
C VAL A 167 10.70 1.66 -1.20
N ALA A 168 10.16 2.72 -0.58
CA ALA A 168 10.90 3.53 0.38
C ALA A 168 11.27 2.75 1.65
N GLU A 169 10.35 1.95 2.18
CA GLU A 169 10.55 1.15 3.40
C GLU A 169 11.62 0.08 3.22
N VAL A 170 11.60 -0.63 2.09
CA VAL A 170 12.65 -1.63 1.77
C VAL A 170 14.00 -0.95 1.60
N ALA A 171 14.06 0.18 0.89
CA ALA A 171 15.30 0.92 0.71
C ALA A 171 15.86 1.41 2.05
N GLN A 172 15.01 2.00 2.90
CA GLN A 172 15.41 2.42 4.24
C GLN A 172 15.93 1.26 5.07
N ALA A 173 15.19 0.14 5.14
CA ALA A 173 15.58 -1.03 5.92
C ALA A 173 16.92 -1.62 5.43
N TYR A 174 17.15 -1.63 4.12
CA TYR A 174 18.39 -2.09 3.52
C TYR A 174 19.59 -1.21 3.89
N PHE A 175 19.47 0.12 3.77
CA PHE A 175 20.53 1.04 4.14
C PHE A 175 20.82 1.03 5.65
N GLU A 176 19.79 0.87 6.48
CA GLU A 176 19.96 0.68 7.93
C GLU A 176 20.72 -0.63 8.22
N LEU A 177 20.42 -1.72 7.51
CA LEU A 177 21.13 -2.99 7.64
C LEU A 177 22.62 -2.83 7.29
N VAL A 178 22.93 -2.16 6.19
CA VAL A 178 24.32 -1.89 5.78
C VAL A 178 25.05 -0.99 6.79
N ALA A 179 24.38 0.00 7.35
CA ALA A 179 24.93 0.86 8.40
C ALA A 179 25.27 0.05 9.66
N LEU A 180 24.39 -0.88 10.07
CA LEU A 180 24.64 -1.78 11.22
C LEU A 180 25.83 -2.72 10.97
N ASP A 181 26.01 -3.24 9.76
CA ASP A 181 27.17 -4.06 9.40
C ASP A 181 28.48 -3.26 9.51
N ASN A 182 28.48 -2.00 9.02
CA ASN A 182 29.63 -1.11 9.12
C ASN A 182 29.94 -0.78 10.60
N GLU A 183 28.91 -0.48 11.38
CA GLU A 183 29.07 -0.24 12.83
C GLU A 183 29.67 -1.46 13.54
N LEU A 184 29.19 -2.68 13.23
CA LEU A 184 29.73 -3.92 13.77
C LEU A 184 31.21 -4.12 13.40
N ALA A 185 31.60 -3.80 12.17
CA ALA A 185 32.98 -3.89 11.71
C ALA A 185 33.88 -2.92 12.51
N ILE A 186 33.47 -1.66 12.70
CA ILE A 186 34.18 -0.66 13.50
C ILE A 186 34.29 -1.10 14.97
N VAL A 187 33.20 -1.60 15.56
CA VAL A 187 33.22 -2.09 16.95
C VAL A 187 34.16 -3.28 17.12
N ARG A 188 34.18 -4.22 16.18
CA ARG A 188 35.12 -5.37 16.20
C ARG A 188 36.57 -4.90 16.07
N GLN A 189 36.87 -3.93 15.23
CA GLN A 189 38.20 -3.33 15.12
C GLN A 189 38.60 -2.62 16.42
N THR A 190 37.69 -1.84 17.02
CA THR A 190 37.88 -1.17 18.29
C THR A 190 38.12 -2.18 19.42
N LEU A 191 37.35 -3.26 19.45
CA LEU A 191 37.54 -4.35 20.44
C LEU A 191 38.93 -4.94 20.36
N ASN A 192 39.48 -5.18 19.18
CA ASN A 192 40.83 -5.66 18.99
C ASN A 192 41.87 -4.65 19.50
N ALA A 193 41.72 -3.35 19.21
CA ALA A 193 42.58 -2.29 19.75
C ALA A 193 42.50 -2.22 21.29
N ARG A 194 41.31 -2.35 21.87
CA ARG A 194 41.13 -2.39 23.35
C ARG A 194 41.81 -3.61 24.00
N LYS A 195 41.77 -4.80 23.35
CA LYS A 195 42.50 -5.98 23.84
C LYS A 195 44.00 -5.72 23.92
N GLU A 196 44.57 -5.09 22.90
CA GLU A 196 46.00 -4.71 22.93
C GLU A 196 46.26 -3.62 23.98
N GLY A 197 45.38 -2.67 24.16
CA GLY A 197 45.45 -1.66 25.22
C GLY A 197 45.51 -2.28 26.61
N VAL A 198 44.65 -3.27 26.89
CA VAL A 198 44.68 -4.05 28.17
C VAL A 198 45.99 -4.82 28.34
N ARG A 199 46.49 -5.46 27.27
CA ARG A 199 47.77 -6.17 27.31
C ARG A 199 48.93 -5.24 27.69
N LEU A 200 49.00 -4.06 27.07
CA LEU A 200 50.04 -3.07 27.35
C LEU A 200 49.91 -2.50 28.79
N ALA A 201 48.67 -2.19 29.22
CA ALA A 201 48.39 -1.67 30.55
C ALA A 201 48.80 -2.69 31.63
N LYS A 202 48.54 -4.01 31.39
CA LYS A 202 48.97 -5.10 32.27
C LYS A 202 50.48 -5.14 32.38
N LEU A 203 51.23 -5.14 31.26
CA LEU A 203 52.69 -5.19 31.25
C LEU A 203 53.33 -3.99 32.03
N ARG A 204 52.76 -2.79 31.85
CA ARG A 204 53.22 -1.59 32.57
C ARG A 204 52.93 -1.69 34.06
N PHE A 205 51.81 -2.23 34.46
CA PHE A 205 51.47 -2.45 35.87
C PHE A 205 52.41 -3.50 36.50
N GLU A 206 52.57 -4.66 35.87
CA GLU A 206 53.50 -5.71 36.34
C GLU A 206 54.96 -5.23 36.40
N GLY A 207 55.37 -4.35 35.51
CA GLY A 207 56.66 -3.71 35.51
C GLY A 207 56.81 -2.51 36.51
N GLY A 208 55.77 -2.22 37.29
CA GLY A 208 55.78 -1.15 38.28
C GLY A 208 55.75 0.27 37.71
N LEU A 209 55.45 0.40 36.40
CA LEU A 209 55.46 1.69 35.70
C LEU A 209 54.12 2.47 35.77
N THR A 210 53.03 1.81 36.19
CA THR A 210 51.69 2.43 36.32
C THR A 210 50.92 1.82 37.47
N SER A 211 49.85 2.55 37.91
CA SER A 211 48.97 2.06 38.97
C SER A 211 48.03 0.93 38.47
N GLU A 212 47.58 0.09 39.38
CA GLU A 212 46.53 -0.92 39.09
C GLU A 212 45.26 -0.29 38.53
N THR A 213 44.91 0.92 39.00
CA THR A 213 43.72 1.66 38.49
C THR A 213 43.71 1.81 36.96
N SER A 214 44.87 2.11 36.37
CA SER A 214 44.97 2.24 34.90
C SER A 214 44.71 0.93 34.18
N TYR A 215 45.19 -0.21 34.75
CA TYR A 215 44.93 -1.53 34.22
C TYR A 215 43.43 -1.89 34.33
N GLN A 216 42.83 -1.65 35.51
CA GLN A 216 41.40 -1.91 35.73
C GLN A 216 40.52 -1.05 34.84
N GLN A 217 40.85 0.20 34.60
CA GLN A 217 40.15 1.10 33.67
C GLN A 217 40.18 0.54 32.22
N ALA A 218 41.34 0.03 31.77
CA ALA A 218 41.45 -0.56 30.45
C ALA A 218 40.58 -1.83 30.31
N GLN A 219 40.48 -2.64 31.35
CA GLN A 219 39.60 -3.81 31.38
C GLN A 219 38.10 -3.40 31.30
N VAL A 220 37.68 -2.37 32.03
CA VAL A 220 36.31 -1.86 31.99
C VAL A 220 35.96 -1.38 30.58
N GLU A 221 36.86 -0.65 29.93
CA GLU A 221 36.63 -0.19 28.55
C GLU A 221 36.58 -1.34 27.54
N LEU A 222 37.39 -2.36 27.72
CA LEU A 222 37.31 -3.60 26.93
C LEU A 222 35.94 -4.27 27.11
N ALA A 223 35.51 -4.46 28.37
CA ALA A 223 34.24 -5.09 28.68
C ALA A 223 33.05 -4.33 28.09
N ARG A 224 33.03 -2.98 28.22
CA ARG A 224 32.01 -2.12 27.61
C ARG A 224 31.95 -2.28 26.10
N THR A 225 33.11 -2.27 25.42
CA THR A 225 33.15 -2.43 23.97
C THR A 225 32.67 -3.82 23.56
N ALA A 226 32.99 -4.87 24.35
CA ALA A 226 32.57 -6.23 24.07
C ALA A 226 31.07 -6.44 24.14
N THR A 227 30.32 -5.67 24.95
CA THR A 227 28.86 -5.79 25.03
C THR A 227 28.15 -5.24 23.81
N LEU A 228 28.79 -4.38 23.03
CA LEU A 228 28.19 -3.82 21.81
C LEU A 228 28.08 -4.85 20.67
N VAL A 229 29.01 -5.83 20.63
CA VAL A 229 29.01 -6.83 19.56
C VAL A 229 27.72 -7.65 19.52
N PRO A 230 27.29 -8.35 20.60
CA PRO A 230 26.07 -9.15 20.55
C PRO A 230 24.81 -8.29 20.37
N ASP A 231 24.80 -7.02 20.83
CA ASP A 231 23.67 -6.14 20.59
C ASP A 231 23.54 -5.77 19.11
N LEU A 232 24.64 -5.47 18.43
CA LEU A 232 24.65 -5.18 16.99
C LEU A 232 24.29 -6.41 16.16
N GLU A 233 24.82 -7.60 16.52
CA GLU A 233 24.46 -8.85 15.84
C GLU A 233 22.96 -9.16 15.97
N ARG A 234 22.36 -8.88 17.13
CA ARG A 234 20.91 -8.99 17.35
C ARG A 234 20.14 -7.99 16.49
N LYS A 235 20.56 -6.71 16.43
CA LYS A 235 19.93 -5.68 15.60
C LYS A 235 19.99 -6.04 14.11
N ILE A 236 21.11 -6.54 13.65
CA ILE A 236 21.30 -7.04 12.27
C ILE A 236 20.30 -8.16 11.97
N SER A 237 20.21 -9.15 12.84
CA SER A 237 19.25 -10.27 12.67
C SER A 237 17.79 -9.78 12.61
N ILE A 238 17.41 -8.82 13.46
CA ILE A 238 16.06 -8.24 13.44
C ILE A 238 15.82 -7.55 12.10
N LYS A 239 16.77 -6.72 11.65
CA LYS A 239 16.64 -5.98 10.39
C LYS A 239 16.59 -6.91 9.17
N GLU A 240 17.35 -8.01 9.17
CA GLU A 240 17.25 -9.06 8.16
C GLU A 240 15.84 -9.68 8.10
N ASN A 241 15.25 -9.95 9.26
CA ASN A 241 13.90 -10.48 9.36
C ASN A 241 12.84 -9.47 8.89
N ASP A 242 13.01 -8.18 9.21
CA ASP A 242 12.12 -7.11 8.74
C ASP A 242 12.12 -7.06 7.20
N ILE A 243 13.30 -7.09 6.58
CA ILE A 243 13.43 -7.10 5.11
C ILE A 243 12.83 -8.38 4.51
N ALA A 244 13.08 -9.54 5.12
CA ALA A 244 12.49 -10.80 4.67
C ALA A 244 10.96 -10.76 4.74
N PHE A 245 10.40 -10.21 5.82
CA PHE A 245 8.96 -10.01 5.98
C PHE A 245 8.39 -9.09 4.89
N LEU A 246 9.03 -7.96 4.62
CA LEU A 246 8.63 -7.04 3.54
C LEU A 246 8.67 -7.73 2.18
N ALA A 247 9.70 -8.55 1.92
CA ALA A 247 9.82 -9.33 0.70
C ALA A 247 8.82 -10.51 0.60
N GLY A 248 8.02 -10.76 1.66
CA GLY A 248 7.07 -11.86 1.74
C GLY A 248 7.73 -13.23 1.93
N ASP A 249 8.96 -13.24 2.42
CA ASP A 249 9.77 -14.44 2.68
C ASP A 249 9.76 -14.87 4.14
N TYR A 250 10.27 -16.08 4.38
CA TYR A 250 10.61 -16.54 5.71
C TYR A 250 11.92 -15.87 6.21
N PRO A 251 12.15 -15.80 7.53
CA PRO A 251 13.39 -15.30 8.11
C PRO A 251 14.63 -15.89 7.43
N GLN A 252 15.48 -15.03 6.90
CA GLN A 252 16.71 -15.44 6.20
C GLN A 252 17.74 -14.31 6.21
N LYS A 253 18.99 -14.66 5.91
CA LYS A 253 20.03 -13.67 5.71
C LYS A 253 19.82 -12.93 4.40
N ILE A 254 19.98 -11.63 4.45
CA ILE A 254 19.85 -10.75 3.27
C ILE A 254 21.24 -10.51 2.68
N ALA A 255 21.37 -10.69 1.37
CA ALA A 255 22.59 -10.32 0.65
C ALA A 255 22.81 -8.80 0.71
N ARG A 256 24.07 -8.37 0.83
CA ARG A 256 24.48 -6.97 0.78
C ARG A 256 25.46 -6.78 -0.36
N SER A 257 25.33 -5.67 -1.05
CA SER A 257 26.41 -5.18 -1.90
C SER A 257 27.42 -4.41 -1.04
N VAL A 258 28.65 -4.40 -1.48
CA VAL A 258 29.67 -3.51 -0.88
C VAL A 258 29.33 -2.09 -1.33
N LEU A 259 28.88 -1.24 -0.38
CA LEU A 259 28.68 0.16 -0.69
C LEU A 259 30.01 0.78 -1.12
N PRO A 260 30.02 1.63 -2.16
CA PRO A 260 31.20 2.43 -2.46
C PRO A 260 31.57 3.27 -1.23
N GLU A 261 32.86 3.45 -1.02
CA GLU A 261 33.43 4.16 0.14
C GLU A 261 32.90 5.61 0.26
N GLU A 262 32.42 6.18 -0.86
CA GLU A 262 31.71 7.46 -0.92
C GLU A 262 30.37 7.31 -1.64
N VAL A 263 29.27 7.39 -0.91
CA VAL A 263 27.95 7.60 -1.48
C VAL A 263 27.83 9.07 -1.85
N LYS A 264 28.01 9.41 -3.13
CA LYS A 264 27.78 10.77 -3.62
C LYS A 264 26.29 11.05 -3.63
N LEU A 265 25.83 11.85 -2.69
CA LEU A 265 24.48 12.41 -2.73
C LEU A 265 24.41 13.46 -3.85
N PRO A 266 23.31 13.56 -4.59
CA PRO A 266 23.13 14.63 -5.56
C PRO A 266 23.21 15.99 -4.84
N GLU A 267 23.96 16.94 -5.41
CA GLU A 267 24.16 18.27 -4.84
C GLU A 267 22.84 19.05 -4.69
N SER A 268 21.88 18.80 -5.57
CA SER A 268 20.53 19.35 -5.51
C SER A 268 19.49 18.28 -5.85
N LEU A 269 18.36 18.32 -5.18
CA LEU A 269 17.19 17.51 -5.49
C LEU A 269 16.19 18.40 -6.23
N PRO A 270 15.93 18.17 -7.53
CA PRO A 270 14.96 18.96 -8.27
C PRO A 270 13.55 18.72 -7.70
N VAL A 271 12.95 19.76 -7.15
CA VAL A 271 11.67 19.66 -6.40
C VAL A 271 10.46 19.74 -7.33
N GLY A 272 10.60 20.39 -8.50
CA GLY A 272 9.51 20.61 -9.45
C GLY A 272 8.50 21.65 -8.97
N LEU A 273 7.43 21.85 -9.76
CA LEU A 273 6.39 22.84 -9.47
C LEU A 273 5.36 22.28 -8.46
N PRO A 274 4.88 23.09 -7.48
CA PRO A 274 3.87 22.68 -6.52
C PRO A 274 2.59 22.14 -7.15
N SER A 275 2.16 22.73 -8.27
CA SER A 275 0.97 22.30 -9.01
C SER A 275 1.06 20.89 -9.57
N THR A 276 2.26 20.44 -9.97
CA THR A 276 2.45 19.08 -10.50
C THR A 276 2.37 18.02 -9.42
N LEU A 277 2.68 18.35 -8.15
CA LEU A 277 2.57 17.43 -7.03
C LEU A 277 1.13 16.97 -6.79
N LEU A 278 0.14 17.84 -7.01
CA LEU A 278 -1.29 17.50 -6.89
C LEU A 278 -1.72 16.43 -7.90
N GLU A 279 -1.09 16.39 -9.05
CA GLU A 279 -1.41 15.41 -10.09
C GLU A 279 -0.60 14.12 -9.98
N ARG A 280 0.51 14.17 -9.25
CA ARG A 280 1.44 13.03 -9.11
C ARG A 280 1.27 12.25 -7.82
N ARG A 281 0.93 12.93 -6.72
CA ARG A 281 0.77 12.29 -5.43
C ARG A 281 -0.50 11.43 -5.39
N PRO A 282 -0.38 10.10 -5.20
CA PRO A 282 -1.53 9.20 -5.22
C PRO A 282 -2.50 9.47 -4.07
N ASP A 283 -2.00 9.90 -2.90
CA ASP A 283 -2.80 10.25 -1.72
C ASP A 283 -3.67 11.50 -1.92
N VAL A 284 -3.24 12.43 -2.79
CA VAL A 284 -4.03 13.60 -3.17
C VAL A 284 -5.06 13.25 -4.24
N ARG A 285 -4.74 12.28 -5.09
CA ARG A 285 -5.63 11.81 -6.17
C ARG A 285 -6.73 10.88 -5.68
N GLN A 286 -6.50 10.19 -4.57
CA GLN A 286 -7.45 9.29 -3.92
C GLN A 286 -8.66 10.06 -3.36
#